data_97ed9d45db3b6be52f9fe3f51f7a71b0
#
_entry.id   97ed9d45db3b6be52f9fe3f51f7a71b0
#
_cell.length_a   1.000
_cell.length_b   1.000
_cell.length_c   1.000
_cell.angle_alpha   90.00
_cell.angle_beta   90.00
_cell.angle_gamma   90.00
#
_symmetry.space_group_name_H-M   'P 1'
#
loop_
_entity.id
_entity.type
_entity.pdbx_description
1 polymer ?
#
loop_
_entity_poly.entity_id
_entity_poly.type
_entity_poly.pdbx_seq_one_letter_code
_entity_poly.pdbx_strand_id
1 'polypeptide(L)' 'MKVIYKITYPNGKIYIGQDVTDSANYFGSAGDALIAADFTREQRRDFTIRKEILWESETATKIEVSKKELDWINLYDLA' A
#
# COMPACT_ATOMS: atom_id res chain seq x y z
N MET A 1 -1.96 -14.43 -7.57
CA MET A 1 -2.37 -14.29 -6.16
C MET A 1 -2.85 -12.88 -5.89
N LYS A 2 -3.94 -12.73 -5.16
CA LYS A 2 -4.45 -11.41 -4.74
C LYS A 2 -3.93 -11.09 -3.36
N VAL A 3 -3.44 -9.87 -3.16
CA VAL A 3 -2.83 -9.46 -1.90
C VAL A 3 -3.42 -8.15 -1.41
N ILE A 4 -3.44 -7.99 -0.09
CA ILE A 4 -3.59 -6.69 0.57
C ILE A 4 -2.22 -6.32 1.10
N TYR A 5 -1.74 -5.14 0.76
CA TYR A 5 -0.42 -4.67 1.15
C TYR A 5 -0.49 -3.37 1.94
N LYS A 6 0.54 -3.14 2.73
CA LYS A 6 0.77 -1.88 3.44
C LYS A 6 2.09 -1.28 2.98
N ILE A 7 2.06 -0.03 2.59
CA ILE A 7 3.27 0.75 2.28
C ILE A 7 3.50 1.74 3.40
N THR A 8 4.72 1.75 3.93
CA THR A 8 5.15 2.69 4.96
C THR A 8 6.20 3.61 4.35
N TYR A 9 5.94 4.92 4.40
CA TYR A 9 6.86 5.95 3.94
C TYR A 9 7.76 6.44 5.08
N PRO A 10 8.92 7.05 4.76
CA PRO A 10 9.87 7.51 5.78
C PRO A 10 9.30 8.54 6.76
N ASN A 11 8.26 9.27 6.40
CA ASN A 11 7.58 10.21 7.29
C ASN A 11 6.56 9.56 8.23
N GLY A 12 6.45 8.24 8.21
CA GLY A 12 5.50 7.48 9.03
C GLY A 12 4.10 7.33 8.44
N LYS A 13 3.81 7.97 7.31
CA LYS A 13 2.52 7.78 6.63
C LYS A 13 2.44 6.38 6.06
N ILE A 14 1.24 5.80 6.11
CA ILE A 14 0.98 4.46 5.59
C ILE A 14 -0.15 4.49 4.56
N TYR A 15 -0.09 3.54 3.63
CA TYR A 15 -1.09 3.33 2.59
C TYR A 15 -1.43 1.86 2.52
N ILE A 16 -2.73 1.55 2.55
CA ILE A 16 -3.24 0.19 2.38
C ILE A 16 -3.87 0.09 0.99
N GLY A 17 -3.51 -0.95 0.27
CA GLY A 17 -4.02 -1.18 -1.06
C GLY A 17 -4.18 -2.65 -1.40
N GLN A 18 -4.71 -2.90 -2.59
CA GLN A 18 -4.85 -4.26 -3.11
C GLN A 18 -4.12 -4.40 -4.44
N ASP A 19 -3.55 -5.57 -4.67
CA ASP A 19 -2.89 -5.93 -5.92
C ASP A 19 -3.35 -7.34 -6.32
N VAL A 20 -3.97 -7.44 -7.48
CA VAL A 20 -4.47 -8.73 -7.98
C VAL A 20 -3.41 -9.54 -8.68
N THR A 21 -2.27 -8.93 -9.00
CA THR A 21 -1.16 -9.58 -9.72
C THR A 21 0.03 -9.92 -8.84
N ASP A 22 0.04 -9.40 -7.60
CA ASP A 22 1.15 -9.54 -6.66
C ASP A 22 2.51 -9.14 -7.28
N SER A 23 2.53 -7.99 -7.93
CA SER A 23 3.75 -7.46 -8.53
C SER A 23 4.63 -6.82 -7.46
N ALA A 24 5.90 -7.22 -7.40
CA ALA A 24 6.88 -6.66 -6.47
C ALA A 24 7.09 -5.15 -6.66
N ASN A 25 6.85 -4.66 -7.87
CA ASN A 25 7.06 -3.26 -8.23
C ASN A 25 5.80 -2.39 -8.08
N TYR A 26 4.70 -2.95 -7.60
CA TYR A 26 3.46 -2.21 -7.44
C TYR A 26 3.39 -1.56 -6.05
N PHE A 27 3.39 -0.23 -6.02
CA PHE A 27 3.32 0.57 -4.80
C PHE A 27 2.05 1.43 -4.69
N GLY A 28 1.05 1.13 -5.51
CA GLY A 28 -0.20 1.87 -5.52
C GLY A 28 -0.22 3.01 -6.54
N SER A 29 -1.42 3.37 -7.00
CA SER A 29 -1.61 4.36 -8.06
C SER A 29 -1.33 5.79 -7.62
N ALA A 30 -1.34 6.07 -6.32
CA ALA A 30 -1.12 7.41 -5.77
C ALA A 30 0.34 7.66 -5.37
N GLY A 31 1.24 6.68 -5.55
CA GLY A 31 2.60 6.73 -5.02
C GLY A 31 3.40 7.96 -5.45
N ASP A 32 3.44 8.23 -6.75
CA ASP A 32 4.23 9.36 -7.28
C ASP A 32 3.70 10.71 -6.81
N ALA A 33 2.39 10.89 -6.82
CA ALA A 33 1.76 12.13 -6.38
C ALA A 33 1.96 12.36 -4.88
N LEU A 34 1.83 11.31 -4.08
CA LEU A 34 2.05 11.37 -2.64
C LEU A 34 3.49 11.73 -2.31
N ILE A 35 4.44 11.09 -2.98
CA ILE A 35 5.88 11.36 -2.77
C ILE A 35 6.20 12.81 -3.15
N ALA A 36 5.68 13.29 -4.28
CA ALA A 36 5.91 14.67 -4.72
C ALA A 36 5.33 15.69 -3.75
N ALA A 37 4.18 15.39 -3.14
CA ALA A 37 3.50 16.29 -2.21
C ALA A 37 4.17 16.32 -0.82
N ASP A 38 4.63 15.16 -0.34
CA ASP A 38 5.06 14.98 1.05
C ASP A 38 6.58 15.03 1.27
N PHE A 39 7.36 14.92 0.19
CA PHE A 39 8.82 14.82 0.29
C PHE A 39 9.51 15.81 -0.61
N THR A 40 10.51 16.51 -0.06
CA THR A 40 11.39 17.38 -0.84
C THR A 40 12.36 16.53 -1.67
N ARG A 41 13.01 17.17 -2.65
CA ARG A 41 14.06 16.51 -3.43
C ARG A 41 15.19 15.97 -2.54
N GLU A 42 15.58 16.74 -1.52
CA GLU A 42 16.64 16.35 -0.60
C GLU A 42 16.23 15.12 0.22
N GLN A 43 15.01 15.09 0.72
CA GLN A 43 14.48 13.93 1.44
C GLN A 43 14.42 12.68 0.57
N ARG A 44 14.20 12.83 -0.75
CA ARG A 44 14.14 11.71 -1.69
C ARG A 44 15.50 11.15 -2.09
N ARG A 45 16.59 11.82 -1.75
CA ARG A 45 17.95 11.33 -2.04
C ARG A 45 18.33 10.12 -1.21
N ASP A 46 17.78 10.03 -0.01
CA ASP A 46 17.95 8.87 0.88
C ASP A 46 16.56 8.45 1.35
N PHE A 47 15.92 7.58 0.56
CA PHE A 47 14.49 7.33 0.66
C PHE A 47 14.22 5.83 0.66
N THR A 48 13.64 5.34 1.75
CA THR A 48 13.25 3.93 1.90
C THR A 48 11.75 3.80 2.03
N ILE A 49 11.16 2.99 1.16
CA ILE A 49 9.74 2.63 1.22
C ILE A 49 9.67 1.16 1.65
N ARG A 50 8.86 0.88 2.68
CA ARG A 50 8.61 -0.48 3.13
C ARG A 50 7.26 -0.95 2.64
N LYS A 51 7.25 -2.11 1.99
CA LYS A 51 6.01 -2.79 1.57
C LYS A 51 5.87 -4.10 2.34
N GLU A 52 4.71 -4.28 2.96
CA GLU A 52 4.37 -5.52 3.68
C GLU A 52 3.12 -6.14 3.07
N ILE A 53 3.11 -7.46 2.93
CA ILE A 53 1.89 -8.19 2.57
C ILE A 53 1.15 -8.52 3.86
N LEU A 54 -0.05 -7.97 4.01
CA LEU A 54 -0.88 -8.17 5.20
C LEU A 54 -1.78 -9.39 5.09
N TRP A 55 -2.20 -9.71 3.87
CA TRP A 55 -3.11 -10.81 3.58
C TRP A 55 -2.97 -11.21 2.12
N GLU A 56 -3.09 -12.50 1.84
CA GLU A 56 -3.02 -13.01 0.48
C GLU A 56 -4.00 -14.16 0.28
N SER A 57 -4.48 -14.33 -0.98
CA SER A 57 -5.36 -15.44 -1.35
C SER A 57 -5.25 -15.74 -2.84
N GLU A 58 -5.26 -17.01 -3.19
CA GLU A 58 -5.33 -17.46 -4.58
C GLU A 58 -6.76 -17.54 -5.09
N THR A 59 -7.74 -17.68 -4.19
CA THR A 59 -9.12 -18.03 -4.53
C THR A 59 -10.14 -16.94 -4.25
N ALA A 60 -9.76 -15.88 -3.52
CA ALA A 60 -10.68 -14.82 -3.14
C ALA A 60 -11.23 -14.07 -4.36
N THR A 61 -12.50 -13.71 -4.29
CA THR A 61 -13.14 -12.85 -5.29
C THR A 61 -12.71 -11.39 -5.09
N LYS A 62 -12.96 -10.54 -6.09
CA LYS A 62 -12.73 -9.09 -5.97
C LYS A 62 -13.48 -8.47 -4.81
N ILE A 63 -14.71 -8.94 -4.56
CA ILE A 63 -15.54 -8.46 -3.45
C ILE A 63 -14.89 -8.80 -2.11
N GLU A 64 -14.39 -10.02 -1.96
CA GLU A 64 -13.69 -10.45 -0.75
C GLU A 64 -12.40 -9.65 -0.52
N VAL A 65 -11.62 -9.41 -1.58
CA VAL A 65 -10.39 -8.62 -1.51
C VAL A 65 -10.70 -7.19 -1.08
N SER A 66 -11.69 -6.55 -1.69
CA SER A 66 -12.11 -5.19 -1.37
C SER A 66 -12.60 -5.07 0.08
N LYS A 67 -13.33 -6.08 0.56
CA LYS A 67 -13.78 -6.12 1.95
C LYS A 67 -12.60 -6.25 2.92
N LYS A 68 -11.61 -7.07 2.60
CA LYS A 68 -10.40 -7.21 3.40
C LYS A 68 -9.58 -5.92 3.42
N GLU A 69 -9.45 -5.25 2.30
CA GLU A 69 -8.79 -3.94 2.23
C GLU A 69 -9.45 -2.94 3.18
N LEU A 70 -10.77 -2.86 3.15
CA LEU A 70 -11.52 -1.97 4.03
C LEU A 70 -11.32 -2.33 5.51
N ASP A 71 -11.31 -3.63 5.84
CA ASP A 71 -11.05 -4.09 7.20
C ASP A 71 -9.68 -3.61 7.70
N TRP A 72 -8.65 -3.71 6.87
CA TRP A 72 -7.31 -3.24 7.22
C TRP A 72 -7.22 -1.71 7.32
N ILE A 73 -7.88 -0.98 6.42
CA ILE A 73 -7.97 0.47 6.49
C ILE A 73 -8.61 0.91 7.81
N ASN A 74 -9.70 0.26 8.21
CA ASN A 74 -10.38 0.55 9.46
C ASN A 74 -9.52 0.20 10.68
N LEU A 75 -8.80 -0.92 10.61
CA LEU A 75 -7.90 -1.33 11.70
C LEU A 75 -6.80 -0.30 11.96
N TYR A 76 -6.24 0.29 10.92
CA TYR A 76 -5.21 1.32 11.02
C TYR A 76 -5.78 2.74 11.14
N ASP A 77 -7.11 2.89 11.15
CA ASP A 77 -7.80 4.18 11.24
C ASP A 77 -7.36 5.17 10.15
N LEU A 78 -7.32 4.69 8.91
CA LEU A 78 -6.91 5.47 7.75
C LEU A 78 -8.07 6.07 6.95
N ALA A 79 -9.29 5.80 7.34
CA ALA A 79 -10.48 6.27 6.65
C ALA A 79 -10.81 7.74 6.96
#